data_2af489c1dd1c4c4d44e2e528b7235126
#
_entry.id   2af489c1dd1c4c4d44e2e528b7235126
#
_cell.length_a   1.000
_cell.length_b   1.000
_cell.length_c   1.000
_cell.angle_alpha   90.00
_cell.angle_beta   90.00
_cell.angle_gamma   90.00
#
_symmetry.space_group_name_H-M   'P 1'
#
loop_
_entity.id
_entity.type
_entity.pdbx_description
1 polymer ?
#
loop_
_entity_poly.entity_id
_entity_poly.type
_entity_poly.pdbx_seq_one_letter_code
_entity_poly.pdbx_strand_id
1 'polypeptide(L)'
;WSCSYAELPASDPFTVFRALERALEEGEVIAGWFGYECALALEPGLALPRPPLDLPAAWLGVFAEVMPGRNPMLPDRHVAPLRVMLGDGQELYQSRVESVRQRITNGDVFQVNYSHLQAAHFAPTGDRLIDRLPWGEALHADYGALFDLGDLSVVSASPELFLSLDENLVAAEPVKGTRPRHADAEVDQRILQDLLNDEKDRAENIMIADLLRNDLS
;
A
#
# COMPACT_ATOMS: atom_id res chain seq x y z
N TRP A 1 14.81 -6.82 10.93
CA TRP A 1 14.43 -8.19 10.55
C TRP A 1 13.88 -8.18 9.12
N SER A 2 14.25 -9.17 8.31
CA SER A 2 13.72 -9.37 6.97
C SER A 2 13.45 -10.86 6.76
N CYS A 3 12.39 -11.18 6.01
CA CYS A 3 12.02 -12.54 5.64
C CYS A 3 11.83 -12.62 4.13
N SER A 4 12.45 -13.61 3.50
CA SER A 4 12.25 -13.85 2.08
C SER A 4 10.93 -14.61 1.84
N TYR A 5 10.39 -14.49 0.62
CA TYR A 5 9.19 -15.23 0.23
C TYR A 5 9.34 -16.75 0.40
N ALA A 6 10.53 -17.29 0.17
CA ALA A 6 10.80 -18.73 0.30
C ALA A 6 10.78 -19.22 1.75
N GLU A 7 10.99 -18.34 2.71
CA GLU A 7 11.01 -18.64 4.14
C GLU A 7 9.65 -18.54 4.82
N LEU A 8 8.68 -17.82 4.21
CA LEU A 8 7.34 -17.62 4.78
C LEU A 8 6.63 -18.91 5.21
N PRO A 9 6.59 -19.96 4.38
CA PRO A 9 5.89 -21.21 4.75
C PRO A 9 6.55 -21.97 5.90
N ALA A 10 7.84 -21.72 6.16
CA ALA A 10 8.63 -22.41 7.19
C ALA A 10 8.78 -21.61 8.49
N SER A 11 8.42 -20.32 8.47
CA SER A 11 8.56 -19.44 9.62
C SER A 11 7.26 -19.35 10.43
N ASP A 12 7.39 -19.41 11.76
CA ASP A 12 6.28 -19.07 12.65
C ASP A 12 6.16 -17.53 12.73
N PRO A 13 5.12 -16.90 12.13
CA PRO A 13 4.98 -15.45 12.13
C PRO A 13 4.84 -14.88 13.55
N PHE A 14 4.28 -15.66 14.47
CA PHE A 14 4.13 -15.24 15.87
C PHE A 14 5.46 -15.09 16.61
N THR A 15 6.51 -15.77 16.17
CA THR A 15 7.86 -15.55 16.72
C THR A 15 8.37 -14.15 16.44
N VAL A 16 8.10 -13.63 15.24
CA VAL A 16 8.46 -12.27 14.85
C VAL A 16 7.64 -11.27 15.65
N PHE A 17 6.34 -11.43 15.74
CA PHE A 17 5.48 -10.53 16.51
C PHE A 17 5.89 -10.47 17.98
N ARG A 18 6.21 -11.60 18.62
CA ARG A 18 6.74 -11.62 19.99
C ARG A 18 8.07 -10.89 20.16
N ALA A 19 8.94 -10.92 19.15
CA ALA A 19 10.20 -10.16 19.19
C ALA A 19 9.94 -8.65 19.05
N LEU A 20 8.99 -8.26 18.22
CA LEU A 20 8.58 -6.86 18.06
C LEU A 20 7.90 -6.33 19.32
N GLU A 21 7.03 -7.12 19.97
CA GLU A 21 6.41 -6.75 21.26
C GLU A 21 7.46 -6.44 22.33
N ARG A 22 8.49 -7.27 22.45
CA ARG A 22 9.59 -7.00 23.40
C ARG A 22 10.33 -5.71 23.08
N ALA A 23 10.63 -5.44 21.82
CA ALA A 23 11.30 -4.20 21.42
C ALA A 23 10.44 -2.97 21.79
N LEU A 24 9.10 -3.05 21.59
CA LEU A 24 8.17 -2.01 22.02
C LEU A 24 8.13 -1.84 23.55
N GLU A 25 8.17 -2.94 24.32
CA GLU A 25 8.23 -2.90 25.78
C GLU A 25 9.54 -2.25 26.29
N GLU A 26 10.63 -2.40 25.56
CA GLU A 26 11.92 -1.74 25.82
C GLU A 26 11.92 -0.26 25.40
N GLY A 27 10.84 0.24 24.82
CA GLY A 27 10.69 1.63 24.39
C GLY A 27 11.30 1.94 23.03
N GLU A 28 11.61 0.91 22.25
CA GLU A 28 12.11 1.05 20.88
C GLU A 28 10.95 1.36 19.89
N VAL A 29 11.29 1.87 18.74
CA VAL A 29 10.35 2.18 17.66
C VAL A 29 10.54 1.19 16.50
N ILE A 30 9.46 0.69 15.96
CA ILE A 30 9.48 -0.23 14.85
C ILE A 30 8.89 0.45 13.62
N ALA A 31 9.60 0.38 12.50
CA ALA A 31 9.09 0.82 11.21
C ALA A 31 9.43 -0.20 10.12
N GLY A 32 8.53 -0.36 9.14
CA GLY A 32 8.77 -1.29 8.05
C GLY A 32 7.53 -1.56 7.22
N TRP A 33 7.53 -2.67 6.53
CA TRP A 33 6.38 -3.13 5.75
C TRP A 33 6.18 -4.63 5.84
N PHE A 34 4.94 -5.05 5.61
CA PHE A 34 4.56 -6.42 5.30
C PHE A 34 4.05 -6.45 3.85
N GLY A 35 4.61 -7.32 3.03
CA GLY A 35 4.09 -7.61 1.72
C GLY A 35 2.79 -8.42 1.80
N TYR A 36 2.00 -8.39 0.75
CA TYR A 36 0.74 -9.14 0.66
C TYR A 36 0.96 -10.66 0.82
N GLU A 37 2.12 -11.15 0.43
CA GLU A 37 2.53 -12.56 0.51
C GLU A 37 2.69 -13.06 1.95
N CYS A 38 2.79 -12.18 2.94
CA CYS A 38 2.78 -12.56 4.35
C CYS A 38 1.51 -13.31 4.74
N ALA A 39 0.42 -13.13 3.99
CA ALA A 39 -0.81 -13.89 4.16
C ALA A 39 -0.59 -15.42 4.06
N LEU A 40 0.41 -15.88 3.30
CA LEU A 40 0.76 -17.32 3.21
C LEU A 40 1.23 -17.91 4.54
N ALA A 41 1.84 -17.12 5.41
CA ALA A 41 2.26 -17.56 6.73
C ALA A 41 1.11 -17.55 7.75
N LEU A 42 0.14 -16.67 7.57
CA LEU A 42 -1.01 -16.52 8.46
C LEU A 42 -2.16 -17.45 8.08
N GLU A 43 -2.34 -17.68 6.78
CA GLU A 43 -3.42 -18.47 6.20
C GLU A 43 -2.86 -19.60 5.32
N PRO A 44 -2.45 -20.75 5.88
CA PRO A 44 -1.81 -21.85 5.14
C PRO A 44 -2.68 -22.44 4.01
N GLY A 45 -3.98 -22.19 4.02
CA GLY A 45 -4.91 -22.63 2.98
C GLY A 45 -4.93 -21.76 1.73
N LEU A 46 -4.28 -20.58 1.75
CA LEU A 46 -4.23 -19.71 0.59
C LEU A 46 -3.24 -20.20 -0.45
N ALA A 47 -3.67 -20.19 -1.70
CA ALA A 47 -2.83 -20.44 -2.86
C ALA A 47 -2.56 -19.11 -3.57
N LEU A 48 -1.53 -18.39 -3.15
CA LEU A 48 -1.11 -17.16 -3.80
C LEU A 48 -0.12 -17.46 -4.94
N PRO A 49 -0.20 -16.72 -6.05
CA PRO A 49 0.81 -16.79 -7.10
C PRO A 49 2.17 -16.30 -6.55
N ARG A 50 3.24 -16.86 -7.08
CA ARG A 50 4.58 -16.41 -6.74
C ARG A 50 4.75 -14.94 -7.18
N PRO A 51 5.27 -14.05 -6.33
CA PRO A 51 5.50 -12.65 -6.73
C PRO A 51 6.52 -12.59 -7.87
N PRO A 52 6.34 -11.68 -8.83
CA PRO A 52 7.22 -11.57 -9.98
C PRO A 52 8.59 -10.93 -9.66
N LEU A 53 8.75 -10.39 -8.46
CA LEU A 53 9.97 -9.76 -7.97
C LEU A 53 10.48 -10.52 -6.75
N ASP A 54 11.79 -10.67 -6.67
CA ASP A 54 12.48 -11.24 -5.50
C ASP A 54 12.69 -10.12 -4.45
N LEU A 55 11.59 -9.73 -3.81
CA LEU A 55 11.55 -8.74 -2.76
C LEU A 55 11.34 -9.42 -1.41
N PRO A 56 11.82 -8.82 -0.30
CA PRO A 56 11.46 -9.30 1.03
C PRO A 56 9.94 -9.28 1.22
N ALA A 57 9.37 -10.39 1.67
CA ALA A 57 7.96 -10.45 2.01
C ALA A 57 7.61 -9.53 3.18
N ALA A 58 8.55 -9.29 4.09
CA ALA A 58 8.48 -8.28 5.12
C ALA A 58 9.87 -7.73 5.42
N TRP A 59 9.92 -6.48 5.80
CA TRP A 59 11.11 -5.85 6.36
C TRP A 59 10.73 -4.95 7.53
N LEU A 60 11.41 -5.11 8.67
CA LEU A 60 11.13 -4.39 9.90
C LEU A 60 12.45 -3.94 10.52
N GLY A 61 12.59 -2.65 10.69
CA GLY A 61 13.69 -2.03 11.41
C GLY A 61 13.27 -1.69 12.84
N VAL A 62 14.19 -1.89 13.78
CA VAL A 62 14.03 -1.51 15.18
C VAL A 62 14.96 -0.33 15.46
N PHE A 63 14.43 0.75 16.00
CA PHE A 63 15.11 2.03 16.18
C PHE A 63 15.02 2.47 17.64
N ALA A 64 16.10 2.96 18.18
CA ALA A 64 16.15 3.45 19.57
C ALA A 64 15.33 4.75 19.76
N GLU A 65 15.21 5.57 18.71
CA GLU A 65 14.48 6.84 18.77
C GLU A 65 13.96 7.29 17.39
N VAL A 66 12.94 8.13 17.40
CA VAL A 66 12.44 8.86 16.23
C VAL A 66 12.77 10.33 16.39
N MET A 67 13.42 10.90 15.39
CA MET A 67 13.66 12.34 15.34
C MET A 67 12.68 13.01 14.39
N PRO A 68 12.09 14.16 14.78
CA PRO A 68 11.35 14.99 13.84
C PRO A 68 12.27 15.37 12.69
N GLY A 69 11.96 14.90 11.48
CA GLY A 69 12.72 15.16 10.27
C GLY A 69 12.04 16.24 9.42
N ARG A 70 12.84 16.91 8.59
CA ARG A 70 12.26 17.59 7.43
C ARG A 70 12.11 16.56 6.33
N ASN A 71 11.03 16.64 5.55
CA ASN A 71 10.95 15.89 4.31
C ASN A 71 12.26 16.07 3.55
N PRO A 72 12.93 14.98 3.16
CA PRO A 72 14.14 15.11 2.39
C PRO A 72 13.82 15.99 1.16
N MET A 73 14.61 17.03 0.96
CA MET A 73 14.55 17.81 -0.29
C MET A 73 15.07 16.89 -1.39
N LEU A 74 14.15 16.11 -1.94
CA LEU A 74 14.48 15.26 -3.06
C LEU A 74 14.64 16.14 -4.30
N PRO A 75 15.65 15.88 -5.13
CA PRO A 75 15.91 16.70 -6.30
C PRO A 75 14.69 16.68 -7.24
N ASP A 76 14.26 17.85 -7.66
CA ASP A 76 13.23 18.03 -8.69
C ASP A 76 13.82 17.70 -10.07
N ARG A 77 14.23 16.44 -10.24
CA ARG A 77 14.84 15.94 -11.46
C ARG A 77 13.94 14.88 -12.07
N HIS A 78 13.30 15.24 -13.17
CA HIS A 78 12.60 14.26 -13.98
C HIS A 78 13.61 13.41 -14.77
N VAL A 79 13.66 12.13 -14.44
CA VAL A 79 14.44 11.15 -15.18
C VAL A 79 13.46 10.28 -15.98
N ALA A 80 13.53 10.38 -17.30
CA ALA A 80 12.72 9.51 -18.14
C ALA A 80 13.21 8.05 -18.07
N PRO A 81 12.32 7.07 -17.96
CA PRO A 81 12.69 5.68 -18.04
C PRO A 81 13.15 5.32 -19.46
N LEU A 82 14.14 4.44 -19.58
CA LEU A 82 14.56 3.88 -20.86
C LEU A 82 13.48 2.97 -21.47
N ARG A 83 12.79 2.25 -20.62
CA ARG A 83 11.75 1.30 -20.99
C ARG A 83 10.73 1.15 -19.86
N VAL A 84 9.47 1.24 -20.20
CA VAL A 84 8.35 0.90 -19.33
C VAL A 84 7.73 -0.40 -19.84
N MET A 85 7.59 -1.37 -18.96
CA MET A 85 6.87 -2.61 -19.23
C MET A 85 5.52 -2.53 -18.51
N LEU A 86 4.46 -2.55 -19.28
CA LEU A 86 3.10 -2.66 -18.73
C LEU A 86 2.88 -4.11 -18.30
N GLY A 87 2.25 -4.30 -17.15
CA GLY A 87 1.97 -5.62 -16.60
C GLY A 87 1.03 -6.40 -17.53
N ASP A 88 -0.22 -5.99 -17.59
CA ASP A 88 -1.22 -6.59 -18.48
C ASP A 88 -1.40 -5.73 -19.74
N GLY A 89 -1.47 -6.37 -20.89
CA GLY A 89 -1.93 -5.71 -22.11
C GLY A 89 -3.43 -5.37 -22.01
N GLN A 90 -3.89 -4.43 -22.82
CA GLN A 90 -5.27 -3.92 -22.76
C GLN A 90 -6.32 -5.04 -22.85
N GLU A 91 -6.15 -5.99 -23.75
CA GLU A 91 -7.10 -7.10 -23.95
C GLU A 91 -7.20 -7.99 -22.71
N LEU A 92 -6.05 -8.34 -22.12
CA LEU A 92 -6.00 -9.15 -20.91
C LEU A 92 -6.62 -8.42 -19.72
N TYR A 93 -6.32 -7.13 -19.57
CA TYR A 93 -6.93 -6.28 -18.54
C TYR A 93 -8.46 -6.27 -18.68
N GLN A 94 -8.98 -5.99 -19.87
CA GLN A 94 -10.42 -5.96 -20.13
C GLN A 94 -11.09 -7.32 -19.85
N SER A 95 -10.47 -8.41 -20.28
CA SER A 95 -10.97 -9.76 -20.04
C SER A 95 -11.04 -10.09 -18.53
N ARG A 96 -10.02 -9.69 -17.75
CA ARG A 96 -10.00 -9.92 -16.30
C ARG A 96 -11.04 -9.07 -15.58
N VAL A 97 -11.20 -7.80 -15.97
CA VAL A 97 -12.24 -6.92 -15.42
C VAL A 97 -13.63 -7.49 -15.70
N GLU A 98 -13.88 -7.99 -16.91
CA GLU A 98 -15.17 -8.60 -17.24
C GLU A 98 -15.41 -9.89 -16.42
N SER A 99 -14.40 -10.69 -16.19
CA SER A 99 -14.49 -11.86 -15.31
C SER A 99 -14.83 -11.46 -13.86
N VAL A 100 -14.25 -10.38 -13.34
CA VAL A 100 -14.57 -9.84 -12.01
C VAL A 100 -16.03 -9.36 -11.97
N ARG A 101 -16.47 -8.60 -12.97
CA ARG A 101 -17.86 -8.14 -13.06
C ARG A 101 -18.87 -9.30 -13.05
N GLN A 102 -18.56 -10.38 -13.76
CA GLN A 102 -19.40 -11.58 -13.76
C GLN A 102 -19.48 -12.23 -12.37
N ARG A 103 -18.36 -12.30 -11.64
CA ARG A 103 -18.35 -12.84 -10.28
C ARG A 103 -19.13 -11.98 -9.29
N ILE A 104 -19.07 -10.65 -9.44
CA ILE A 104 -19.90 -9.72 -8.67
C ILE A 104 -21.39 -9.94 -8.99
N THR A 105 -21.74 -10.07 -10.26
CA THR A 105 -23.13 -10.31 -10.70
C THR A 105 -23.67 -11.63 -10.16
N ASN A 106 -22.84 -12.66 -10.09
CA ASN A 106 -23.23 -13.97 -9.54
C ASN A 106 -23.31 -13.99 -8.00
N GLY A 107 -22.84 -12.95 -7.32
CA GLY A 107 -22.77 -12.90 -5.86
C GLY A 107 -21.58 -13.66 -5.24
N ASP A 108 -20.58 -14.05 -6.06
CA ASP A 108 -19.37 -14.74 -5.56
C ASP A 108 -18.52 -13.81 -4.70
N VAL A 109 -18.46 -12.54 -5.09
CA VAL A 109 -17.76 -11.45 -4.39
C VAL A 109 -18.54 -10.16 -4.53
N PHE A 110 -18.36 -9.20 -3.64
CA PHE A 110 -19.01 -7.90 -3.73
C PHE A 110 -18.07 -6.79 -4.23
N GLN A 111 -16.77 -6.96 -4.03
CA GLN A 111 -15.72 -6.05 -4.51
C GLN A 111 -14.42 -6.82 -4.78
N VAL A 112 -13.64 -6.35 -5.72
CA VAL A 112 -12.27 -6.84 -6.00
C VAL A 112 -11.36 -5.65 -6.27
N ASN A 113 -10.24 -5.58 -5.56
CA ASN A 113 -9.15 -4.67 -5.87
C ASN A 113 -8.26 -5.35 -6.93
N TYR A 114 -8.44 -4.97 -8.18
CA TYR A 114 -7.62 -5.49 -9.27
C TYR A 114 -6.38 -4.63 -9.46
N SER A 115 -5.22 -5.20 -9.23
CA SER A 115 -3.93 -4.53 -9.40
C SER A 115 -3.01 -5.32 -10.35
N HIS A 116 -2.09 -4.62 -10.99
CA HIS A 116 -1.05 -5.22 -11.80
C HIS A 116 0.27 -4.48 -11.60
N LEU A 117 1.36 -5.21 -11.76
CA LEU A 117 2.70 -4.66 -11.64
C LEU A 117 3.12 -3.96 -12.93
N GLN A 118 3.69 -2.78 -12.79
CA GLN A 118 4.40 -2.11 -13.88
C GLN A 118 5.88 -2.03 -13.52
N ALA A 119 6.75 -2.24 -14.50
CA ALA A 119 8.18 -2.13 -14.32
C ALA A 119 8.75 -1.06 -15.24
N ALA A 120 9.70 -0.29 -14.75
CA ALA A 120 10.43 0.70 -15.53
C ALA A 120 11.93 0.48 -15.34
N HIS A 121 12.68 0.56 -16.43
CA HIS A 121 14.13 0.49 -16.42
C HIS A 121 14.72 1.87 -16.67
N PHE A 122 15.73 2.22 -15.90
CA PHE A 122 16.43 3.49 -16.00
C PHE A 122 17.90 3.26 -16.37
N ALA A 123 18.52 4.25 -17.02
CA ALA A 123 19.94 4.18 -17.34
C ALA A 123 20.78 4.15 -16.05
N PRO A 124 21.78 3.26 -15.96
CA PRO A 124 22.74 3.30 -14.87
C PRO A 124 23.57 4.60 -14.95
N THR A 125 23.68 5.33 -13.85
CA THR A 125 24.38 6.62 -13.80
C THR A 125 25.36 6.74 -12.66
N GLY A 126 25.56 5.71 -11.87
CA GLY A 126 26.33 5.78 -10.64
C GLY A 126 25.60 6.39 -9.43
N ASP A 127 24.55 7.19 -9.67
CA ASP A 127 23.66 7.68 -8.61
C ASP A 127 22.57 6.65 -8.34
N ARG A 128 22.10 6.56 -7.12
CA ARG A 128 20.96 5.71 -6.77
C ARG A 128 19.69 6.26 -7.40
N LEU A 129 18.77 5.37 -7.79
CA LEU A 129 17.51 5.78 -8.43
C LEU A 129 16.68 6.68 -7.52
N ILE A 130 16.69 6.41 -6.21
CA ILE A 130 15.97 7.21 -5.21
C ILE A 130 16.41 8.68 -5.19
N ASP A 131 17.68 8.95 -5.47
CA ASP A 131 18.24 10.31 -5.49
C ASP A 131 17.90 11.06 -6.78
N ARG A 132 17.24 10.41 -7.74
CA ARG A 132 17.00 10.93 -9.09
C ARG A 132 15.53 11.11 -9.44
N LEU A 133 14.63 10.44 -8.75
CA LEU A 133 13.21 10.47 -9.05
C LEU A 133 12.47 11.48 -8.17
N PRO A 134 11.43 12.15 -8.70
CA PRO A 134 10.65 13.15 -7.98
C PRO A 134 9.65 12.51 -7.01
N TRP A 135 10.14 11.95 -5.93
CA TRP A 135 9.29 11.31 -4.90
C TRP A 135 8.50 12.30 -4.03
N GLY A 136 8.79 13.61 -4.16
CA GLY A 136 8.18 14.64 -3.32
C GLY A 136 6.66 14.57 -3.26
N GLU A 137 6.00 14.36 -4.40
CA GLU A 137 4.54 14.23 -4.43
C GLU A 137 4.04 12.97 -3.69
N ALA A 138 4.74 11.86 -3.82
CA ALA A 138 4.41 10.62 -3.12
C ALA A 138 4.51 10.78 -1.58
N LEU A 139 5.48 11.55 -1.11
CA LEU A 139 5.68 11.81 0.32
C LEU A 139 4.74 12.88 0.90
N HIS A 140 3.97 13.57 0.06
CA HIS A 140 2.90 14.48 0.50
C HIS A 140 1.57 13.76 0.76
N ALA A 141 1.47 12.45 0.49
CA ALA A 141 0.31 11.67 0.91
C ALA A 141 0.25 11.59 2.45
N ASP A 142 -0.97 11.57 3.01
CA ASP A 142 -1.19 11.60 4.46
C ASP A 142 -0.43 10.48 5.19
N TYR A 143 -0.30 9.32 4.54
CA TYR A 143 0.42 8.14 5.04
C TYR A 143 1.59 7.78 4.11
N GLY A 144 2.29 8.81 3.62
CA GLY A 144 3.49 8.63 2.78
C GLY A 144 4.65 8.04 3.57
N ALA A 145 5.43 7.15 2.95
CA ALA A 145 6.61 6.56 3.56
C ALA A 145 7.73 6.36 2.55
N LEU A 146 8.96 6.51 3.02
CA LEU A 146 10.17 6.23 2.28
C LEU A 146 11.09 5.34 3.12
N PHE A 147 11.42 4.17 2.60
CA PHE A 147 12.44 3.28 3.15
C PHE A 147 13.61 3.20 2.18
N ASP A 148 14.79 3.54 2.64
CA ASP A 148 16.02 3.47 1.84
C ASP A 148 16.99 2.50 2.52
N LEU A 149 17.19 1.35 1.90
CA LEU A 149 18.01 0.24 2.41
C LEU A 149 19.31 0.08 1.61
N GLY A 150 19.65 1.07 0.78
CA GLY A 150 20.82 1.02 -0.10
C GLY A 150 20.49 0.43 -1.46
N ASP A 151 20.49 -0.89 -1.59
CA ASP A 151 20.20 -1.57 -2.86
C ASP A 151 18.69 -1.64 -3.16
N LEU A 152 17.85 -1.49 -2.18
CA LEU A 152 16.39 -1.46 -2.28
C LEU A 152 15.85 -0.18 -1.65
N SER A 153 14.99 0.52 -2.36
CA SER A 153 14.19 1.61 -1.79
C SER A 153 12.72 1.36 -2.04
N VAL A 154 11.90 1.61 -1.04
CA VAL A 154 10.44 1.49 -1.11
C VAL A 154 9.84 2.87 -0.85
N VAL A 155 8.99 3.32 -1.76
CA VAL A 155 8.23 4.58 -1.62
C VAL A 155 6.75 4.26 -1.64
N SER A 156 6.05 4.69 -0.62
CA SER A 156 4.61 4.55 -0.50
C SER A 156 3.95 5.93 -0.51
N ALA A 157 2.88 6.08 -1.26
CA ALA A 157 2.03 7.28 -1.33
C ALA A 157 0.61 6.92 -0.89
N SER A 158 0.46 6.27 0.26
CA SER A 158 -0.85 5.83 0.75
C SER A 158 -1.70 7.03 1.18
N PRO A 159 -2.90 7.20 0.62
CA PRO A 159 -3.85 8.23 1.04
C PRO A 159 -4.78 7.76 2.17
N GLU A 160 -4.67 6.53 2.61
CA GLU A 160 -5.66 5.85 3.45
C GLU A 160 -5.00 5.23 4.68
N LEU A 161 -5.58 5.46 5.86
CA LEU A 161 -5.19 4.78 7.09
C LEU A 161 -5.72 3.36 7.08
N PHE A 162 -4.81 2.39 7.05
CA PHE A 162 -5.19 0.99 7.20
C PHE A 162 -5.67 0.70 8.62
N LEU A 163 -4.82 0.96 9.60
CA LEU A 163 -5.10 0.67 11.00
C LEU A 163 -4.27 1.57 11.92
N SER A 164 -4.87 2.10 12.95
CA SER A 164 -4.15 2.65 14.11
C SER A 164 -4.65 2.00 15.40
N LEU A 165 -3.71 1.83 16.32
CA LEU A 165 -3.99 1.32 17.66
C LEU A 165 -3.42 2.32 18.66
N ASP A 166 -4.28 2.88 19.50
CA ASP A 166 -3.90 3.78 20.59
C ASP A 166 -4.56 3.29 21.89
N GLU A 167 -3.74 2.83 22.82
CA GLU A 167 -4.18 2.17 24.06
C GLU A 167 -5.23 1.07 23.80
N ASN A 168 -6.51 1.42 23.93
CA ASN A 168 -7.65 0.49 23.77
C ASN A 168 -8.54 0.86 22.58
N LEU A 169 -8.12 1.80 21.74
CA LEU A 169 -8.87 2.24 20.58
C LEU A 169 -8.19 1.75 19.31
N VAL A 170 -8.92 0.99 18.52
CA VAL A 170 -8.53 0.61 17.15
C VAL A 170 -9.31 1.48 16.16
N ALA A 171 -8.64 2.13 15.24
CA ALA A 171 -9.28 2.93 14.19
C ALA A 171 -8.78 2.53 12.80
N ALA A 172 -9.69 2.59 11.84
CA ALA A 172 -9.42 2.47 10.41
C ALA A 172 -10.25 3.53 9.68
N GLU A 173 -9.70 4.12 8.63
CA GLU A 173 -10.35 5.21 7.88
C GLU A 173 -10.49 4.83 6.40
N PRO A 174 -11.46 3.96 6.05
CA PRO A 174 -11.65 3.56 4.66
C PRO A 174 -12.16 4.73 3.82
N VAL A 175 -11.53 4.96 2.67
CA VAL A 175 -11.89 6.02 1.72
C VAL A 175 -12.50 5.41 0.47
N LYS A 176 -13.70 5.86 0.12
CA LYS A 176 -14.38 5.49 -1.13
C LYS A 176 -14.93 6.74 -1.83
N GLY A 177 -14.96 6.64 -3.15
CA GLY A 177 -15.35 7.75 -3.99
C GLY A 177 -14.21 8.77 -4.20
N THR A 178 -14.09 9.24 -5.43
CA THR A 178 -13.08 10.24 -5.81
C THR A 178 -13.68 11.18 -6.84
N ARG A 179 -13.43 12.49 -6.65
CA ARG A 179 -13.81 13.53 -7.61
C ARG A 179 -12.62 14.45 -7.83
N PRO A 180 -12.47 15.00 -9.03
CA PRO A 180 -11.43 15.98 -9.30
C PRO A 180 -11.68 17.29 -8.53
N ARG A 181 -10.62 17.94 -8.09
CA ARG A 181 -10.69 19.29 -7.52
C ARG A 181 -10.84 20.32 -8.65
N HIS A 182 -11.45 21.45 -8.35
CA HIS A 182 -11.62 22.54 -9.30
C HIS A 182 -11.06 23.87 -8.74
N ALA A 183 -10.45 24.69 -9.64
CA ALA A 183 -9.85 25.95 -9.23
C ALA A 183 -10.89 27.01 -8.79
N ASP A 184 -12.08 26.95 -9.36
CA ASP A 184 -13.21 27.79 -8.96
C ASP A 184 -13.86 27.20 -7.72
N ALA A 185 -13.93 27.97 -6.63
CA ALA A 185 -14.40 27.52 -5.33
C ALA A 185 -15.89 27.11 -5.32
N GLU A 186 -16.75 27.76 -6.12
CA GLU A 186 -18.17 27.41 -6.17
C GLU A 186 -18.39 26.09 -6.92
N VAL A 187 -17.59 25.86 -7.97
CA VAL A 187 -17.60 24.58 -8.70
C VAL A 187 -17.06 23.47 -7.82
N ASP A 188 -15.94 23.71 -7.13
CA ASP A 188 -15.32 22.72 -6.23
C ASP A 188 -16.29 22.33 -5.09
N GLN A 189 -17.00 23.31 -4.52
CA GLN A 189 -18.01 23.03 -3.50
C GLN A 189 -19.20 22.21 -4.02
N ARG A 190 -19.63 22.41 -5.27
CA ARG A 190 -20.66 21.56 -5.90
C ARG A 190 -20.18 20.14 -6.10
N ILE A 191 -18.96 19.98 -6.59
CA ILE A 191 -18.33 18.64 -6.74
C ILE A 191 -18.26 17.91 -5.40
N LEU A 192 -17.91 18.62 -4.32
CA LEU A 192 -17.91 18.05 -2.97
C LEU A 192 -19.33 17.60 -2.54
N GLN A 193 -20.34 18.41 -2.78
CA GLN A 193 -21.72 18.05 -2.44
C GLN A 193 -22.22 16.86 -3.27
N ASP A 194 -21.86 16.79 -4.55
CA ASP A 194 -22.18 15.64 -5.41
C ASP A 194 -21.51 14.35 -4.89
N LEU A 195 -20.24 14.42 -4.45
CA LEU A 195 -19.56 13.28 -3.85
C LEU A 195 -20.24 12.81 -2.56
N LEU A 196 -20.59 13.74 -1.67
CA LEU A 196 -21.24 13.42 -0.39
C LEU A 196 -22.64 12.81 -0.55
N ASN A 197 -23.32 13.12 -1.65
CA ASN A 197 -24.67 12.65 -1.92
C ASN A 197 -24.73 11.46 -2.90
N ASP A 198 -23.58 11.02 -3.41
CA ASP A 198 -23.53 9.88 -4.32
C ASP A 198 -23.93 8.58 -3.60
N GLU A 199 -25.02 7.98 -4.00
CA GLU A 199 -25.59 6.78 -3.35
C GLU A 199 -24.67 5.58 -3.50
N LYS A 200 -24.00 5.45 -4.65
CA LYS A 200 -23.08 4.34 -4.92
C LYS A 200 -21.84 4.44 -4.02
N ASP A 201 -21.20 5.61 -3.99
CA ASP A 201 -19.98 5.82 -3.20
C ASP A 201 -20.28 5.64 -1.69
N ARG A 202 -21.44 6.11 -1.22
CA ARG A 202 -21.90 5.87 0.15
C ARG A 202 -22.15 4.40 0.46
N ALA A 203 -22.79 3.67 -0.45
CA ALA A 203 -23.03 2.24 -0.27
C ALA A 203 -21.72 1.45 -0.23
N GLU A 204 -20.77 1.75 -1.11
CA GLU A 204 -19.43 1.14 -1.09
C GLU A 204 -18.70 1.42 0.23
N ASN A 205 -18.75 2.64 0.73
CA ASN A 205 -18.10 3.00 1.99
C ASN A 205 -18.70 2.26 3.19
N ILE A 206 -20.03 2.15 3.24
CA ILE A 206 -20.72 1.39 4.30
C ILE A 206 -20.33 -0.09 4.24
N MET A 207 -20.28 -0.70 3.06
CA MET A 207 -19.88 -2.09 2.91
C MET A 207 -18.46 -2.35 3.42
N ILE A 208 -17.51 -1.47 3.10
CA ILE A 208 -16.12 -1.62 3.57
C ILE A 208 -16.01 -1.35 5.07
N ALA A 209 -16.69 -0.35 5.60
CA ALA A 209 -16.71 -0.08 7.03
C ALA A 209 -17.30 -1.28 7.83
N ASP A 210 -18.33 -1.92 7.29
CA ASP A 210 -18.94 -3.11 7.91
C ASP A 210 -18.00 -4.32 7.87
N LEU A 211 -17.29 -4.52 6.76
CA LEU A 211 -16.28 -5.56 6.63
C LEU A 211 -15.15 -5.36 7.65
N LEU A 212 -14.56 -4.16 7.70
CA LEU A 212 -13.50 -3.83 8.67
C LEU A 212 -13.94 -4.01 10.11
N ARG A 213 -15.17 -3.61 10.42
CA ARG A 213 -15.74 -3.84 11.76
C ARG A 213 -15.82 -5.32 12.11
N ASN A 214 -16.22 -6.15 11.15
CA ASN A 214 -16.27 -7.60 11.33
C ASN A 214 -14.87 -8.20 11.49
N ASP A 215 -13.88 -7.73 10.74
CA ASP A 215 -12.51 -8.23 10.81
C ASP A 215 -11.79 -7.84 12.11
N LEU A 216 -12.20 -6.73 12.73
CA LEU A 216 -11.65 -6.21 13.99
C LEU A 216 -12.37 -6.71 15.24
N SER A 217 -13.44 -7.47 15.11
CA SER A 217 -14.25 -7.99 16.23
C SER A 217 -13.90 -9.44 16.54
#